data_8e3dcc0c3d6696cb7b9646b74e6bb6db
#
_entry.id   8e3dcc0c3d6696cb7b9646b74e6bb6db
#
_cell.length_a   1.000
_cell.length_b   1.000
_cell.length_c   1.000
_cell.angle_alpha   90.00
_cell.angle_beta   90.00
_cell.angle_gamma   90.00
#
_symmetry.space_group_name_H-M   'P 1'
#
loop_
_entity.id
_entity.type
_entity.pdbx_description
1 polymer ?
#
loop_
_entity_poly.entity_id
_entity_poly.type
_entity_poly.pdbx_seq_one_letter_code
_entity_poly.pdbx_strand_id
1 'polypeptide(L)'
;MPYKLLIIKNITHEEPGLLHELLHKHGIEVTIVDLSRDGILPDPLDYKAMLILGGPQSANDETPAMRLLIGEISRALKAGVPTLGICLGLQAIVKAAGGKVLRSPVKEIGFLDPEGNPFTVELTPAGKTDPIFKDIESPFRVFQLHGETVELTGSMQLLGSGRLCTNQVVKAGPAAYGVQCHVELTPEMLGIWAALDSDLKTMDRHELLKQFDLIGKEYTRTGLVILYNFLALAGLT
;
A
#
# COMPACT_ATOMS: atom_id res chain seq x y z
N MET A 1 -17.57 17.39 10.74
CA MET A 1 -16.96 17.37 9.39
C MET A 1 -17.35 16.06 8.74
N PRO A 2 -17.64 16.02 7.44
CA PRO A 2 -17.97 14.76 6.78
C PRO A 2 -16.83 13.77 6.91
N TYR A 3 -17.17 12.48 6.96
CA TYR A 3 -16.23 11.37 6.98
C TYR A 3 -15.56 11.29 5.59
N LYS A 4 -14.44 11.98 5.40
CA LYS A 4 -13.81 12.15 4.09
C LYS A 4 -12.42 11.54 4.07
N LEU A 5 -12.19 10.63 3.12
CA LEU A 5 -10.90 10.00 2.85
C LEU A 5 -10.24 10.67 1.65
N LEU A 6 -8.97 11.06 1.78
CA LEU A 6 -8.15 11.47 0.65
C LEU A 6 -7.43 10.23 0.08
N ILE A 7 -7.61 9.97 -1.21
CA ILE A 7 -6.89 8.91 -1.93
C ILE A 7 -5.99 9.56 -2.96
N ILE A 8 -4.70 9.23 -2.91
CA ILE A 8 -3.68 9.76 -3.81
C ILE A 8 -3.21 8.63 -4.72
N LYS A 9 -3.39 8.80 -6.02
CA LYS A 9 -2.90 7.94 -7.09
C LYS A 9 -1.64 8.53 -7.68
N ASN A 10 -0.61 7.72 -7.84
CA ASN A 10 0.63 8.12 -8.49
C ASN A 10 0.66 7.72 -9.97
N ILE A 11 -0.27 6.86 -10.39
CA ILE A 11 -0.54 6.52 -11.79
C ILE A 11 -2.02 6.20 -11.98
N THR A 12 -2.55 6.53 -13.15
CA THR A 12 -4.00 6.47 -13.41
C THR A 12 -4.61 5.08 -13.25
N HIS A 13 -3.92 4.02 -13.64
CA HIS A 13 -4.48 2.67 -13.63
C HIS A 13 -4.33 1.93 -12.29
N GLU A 14 -3.62 2.48 -11.30
CA GLU A 14 -3.66 1.97 -9.94
C GLU A 14 -4.84 2.58 -9.20
N GLU A 15 -5.91 1.80 -9.11
CA GLU A 15 -7.16 2.16 -8.46
C GLU A 15 -7.18 1.68 -6.99
N PRO A 16 -8.08 2.20 -6.13
CA PRO A 16 -8.21 1.72 -4.76
C PRO A 16 -8.65 0.25 -4.61
N GLY A 17 -9.04 -0.40 -5.69
CA GLY A 17 -9.35 -1.82 -5.74
C GLY A 17 -10.41 -2.25 -4.73
N LEU A 18 -10.06 -3.25 -3.89
CA LEU A 18 -10.96 -3.79 -2.86
C LEU A 18 -11.53 -2.73 -1.91
N LEU A 19 -10.84 -1.59 -1.74
CA LEU A 19 -11.34 -0.52 -0.88
C LEU A 19 -12.65 0.08 -1.40
N HIS A 20 -12.93 0.07 -2.71
CA HIS A 20 -14.19 0.60 -3.27
C HIS A 20 -15.42 -0.04 -2.64
N GLU A 21 -15.39 -1.35 -2.39
CA GLU A 21 -16.50 -2.07 -1.73
C GLU A 21 -16.77 -1.50 -0.33
N LEU A 22 -15.72 -1.29 0.46
CA LEU A 22 -15.82 -0.76 1.81
C LEU A 22 -16.30 0.70 1.82
N LEU A 23 -15.80 1.53 0.90
CA LEU A 23 -16.22 2.93 0.78
C LEU A 23 -17.71 3.04 0.49
N HIS A 24 -18.20 2.25 -0.45
CA HIS A 24 -19.64 2.20 -0.80
C HIS A 24 -20.48 1.68 0.38
N LYS A 25 -20.06 0.55 0.98
CA LYS A 25 -20.78 -0.08 2.09
C LYS A 25 -20.96 0.83 3.30
N HIS A 26 -19.94 1.63 3.62
CA HIS A 26 -19.93 2.51 4.79
C HIS A 26 -20.29 3.97 4.48
N GLY A 27 -20.64 4.30 3.24
CA GLY A 27 -21.02 5.66 2.84
C GLY A 27 -19.90 6.68 3.04
N ILE A 28 -18.63 6.27 2.85
CA ILE A 28 -17.47 7.12 3.06
C ILE A 28 -17.28 8.03 1.86
N GLU A 29 -17.32 9.33 2.07
CA GLU A 29 -16.97 10.31 1.04
C GLU A 29 -15.48 10.27 0.73
N VAL A 30 -15.12 10.32 -0.56
CA VAL A 30 -13.73 10.30 -1.00
C VAL A 30 -13.40 11.47 -1.90
N THR A 31 -12.15 11.93 -1.79
CA THR A 31 -11.52 12.75 -2.82
C THR A 31 -10.37 11.93 -3.39
N ILE A 32 -10.41 11.66 -4.70
CA ILE A 32 -9.33 10.97 -5.40
C ILE A 32 -8.53 12.00 -6.20
N VAL A 33 -7.22 12.01 -6.01
CA VAL A 33 -6.29 12.86 -6.74
C VAL A 33 -5.34 11.98 -7.54
N ASP A 34 -5.25 12.20 -8.84
CA ASP A 34 -4.30 11.51 -9.73
C ASP A 34 -3.13 12.45 -10.04
N LEU A 35 -2.00 12.23 -9.38
CA LEU A 35 -0.80 13.06 -9.55
C LEU A 35 -0.12 12.86 -10.91
N SER A 36 -0.41 11.75 -11.60
CA SER A 36 0.09 11.53 -12.98
C SER A 36 -0.65 12.35 -14.03
N ARG A 37 -1.74 13.01 -13.63
CA ARG A 37 -2.58 13.88 -14.50
C ARG A 37 -2.64 15.33 -13.99
N ASP A 38 -1.55 15.82 -13.43
CA ASP A 38 -1.47 17.18 -12.87
C ASP A 38 -2.53 17.47 -11.79
N GLY A 39 -2.94 16.44 -11.07
CA GLY A 39 -3.88 16.56 -9.96
C GLY A 39 -3.32 17.50 -8.88
N ILE A 40 -4.15 18.45 -8.44
CA ILE A 40 -3.79 19.37 -7.34
C ILE A 40 -4.03 18.63 -6.02
N LEU A 41 -2.98 18.47 -5.23
CA LEU A 41 -3.06 17.85 -3.92
C LEU A 41 -3.73 18.84 -2.94
N PRO A 42 -4.91 18.48 -2.37
CA PRO A 42 -5.56 19.33 -1.36
C PRO A 42 -4.82 19.24 -0.03
N ASP A 43 -5.13 20.14 0.91
CA ASP A 43 -4.59 20.07 2.25
C ASP A 43 -5.01 18.77 2.95
N PRO A 44 -4.08 17.87 3.31
CA PRO A 44 -4.43 16.58 3.95
C PRO A 44 -5.08 16.76 5.33
N LEU A 45 -4.94 17.93 5.96
CA LEU A 45 -5.54 18.22 7.26
C LEU A 45 -7.06 18.44 7.19
N ASP A 46 -7.60 18.63 5.99
CA ASP A 46 -9.06 18.72 5.76
C ASP A 46 -9.75 17.35 5.73
N TYR A 47 -8.98 16.26 5.85
CA TYR A 47 -9.46 14.88 5.73
C TYR A 47 -9.32 14.11 7.03
N LYS A 48 -10.20 13.12 7.23
CA LYS A 48 -10.13 12.19 8.36
C LYS A 48 -8.99 11.19 8.25
N ALA A 49 -8.62 10.84 7.02
CA ALA A 49 -7.54 9.91 6.74
C ALA A 49 -7.00 10.12 5.31
N MET A 50 -5.82 9.57 5.06
CA MET A 50 -5.16 9.59 3.76
C MET A 50 -4.71 8.18 3.37
N LEU A 51 -4.98 7.80 2.10
CA LEU A 51 -4.44 6.61 1.46
C LEU A 51 -3.54 7.03 0.30
N ILE A 52 -2.31 6.53 0.27
CA ILE A 52 -1.37 6.73 -0.85
C ILE A 52 -1.19 5.39 -1.55
N LEU A 53 -1.57 5.33 -2.81
CA LEU A 53 -1.43 4.13 -3.65
C LEU A 53 0.00 4.01 -4.20
N GLY A 54 0.25 2.90 -4.86
CA GLY A 54 1.49 2.60 -5.54
C GLY A 54 1.76 3.48 -6.76
N GLY A 55 2.75 3.08 -7.55
CA GLY A 55 3.15 3.75 -8.79
C GLY A 55 4.56 3.37 -9.23
N PRO A 56 4.90 3.62 -10.49
CA PRO A 56 6.19 3.24 -11.07
C PRO A 56 7.35 4.18 -10.70
N GLN A 57 7.04 5.31 -10.02
CA GLN A 57 8.04 6.29 -9.60
C GLN A 57 8.84 5.77 -8.40
N SER A 58 9.99 6.38 -8.14
CA SER A 58 10.70 6.23 -6.88
C SER A 58 10.32 7.36 -5.92
N ALA A 59 10.16 7.04 -4.64
CA ALA A 59 10.04 8.09 -3.63
C ALA A 59 11.33 8.93 -3.52
N ASN A 60 12.42 8.51 -4.18
CA ASN A 60 13.66 9.28 -4.31
C ASN A 60 13.68 10.24 -5.49
N ASP A 61 12.66 10.24 -6.35
CA ASP A 61 12.60 11.15 -7.48
C ASP A 61 12.53 12.60 -7.01
N GLU A 62 13.33 13.44 -7.65
CA GLU A 62 13.42 14.89 -7.37
C GLU A 62 12.39 15.72 -8.17
N THR A 63 11.28 15.09 -8.60
CA THR A 63 10.20 15.80 -9.31
C THR A 63 9.43 16.73 -8.37
N PRO A 64 8.84 17.82 -8.87
CA PRO A 64 8.00 18.70 -8.05
C PRO A 64 6.83 17.94 -7.40
N ALA A 65 6.20 17.01 -8.12
CA ALA A 65 5.08 16.20 -7.61
C ALA A 65 5.51 15.31 -6.44
N MET A 66 6.65 14.60 -6.55
CA MET A 66 7.13 13.74 -5.47
C MET A 66 7.57 14.56 -4.25
N ARG A 67 8.26 15.68 -4.45
CA ARG A 67 8.61 16.57 -3.32
C ARG A 67 7.37 17.13 -2.62
N LEU A 68 6.34 17.53 -3.37
CA LEU A 68 5.07 17.97 -2.81
C LEU A 68 4.42 16.84 -2.02
N LEU A 69 4.29 15.64 -2.60
CA LEU A 69 3.71 14.47 -1.95
C LEU A 69 4.41 14.15 -0.61
N ILE A 70 5.74 14.05 -0.60
CA ILE A 70 6.52 13.79 0.62
C ILE A 70 6.30 14.90 1.67
N GLY A 71 6.25 16.17 1.23
CA GLY A 71 5.97 17.32 2.11
C GLY A 71 4.60 17.23 2.77
N GLU A 72 3.55 16.93 1.99
CA GLU A 72 2.18 16.80 2.51
C GLU A 72 2.01 15.56 3.41
N ILE A 73 2.65 14.44 3.08
CA ILE A 73 2.71 13.29 3.98
C ILE A 73 3.36 13.69 5.31
N SER A 74 4.51 14.39 5.29
CA SER A 74 5.17 14.83 6.53
C SER A 74 4.28 15.75 7.37
N ARG A 75 3.48 16.62 6.75
CA ARG A 75 2.48 17.47 7.45
C ARG A 75 1.39 16.60 8.08
N ALA A 76 0.82 15.67 7.32
CA ALA A 76 -0.21 14.74 7.80
C ALA A 76 0.27 13.91 9.00
N LEU A 77 1.49 13.33 8.91
CA LEU A 77 2.09 12.55 9.99
C LEU A 77 2.27 13.37 11.27
N LYS A 78 2.78 14.61 11.16
CA LYS A 78 2.95 15.52 12.30
C LYS A 78 1.64 15.92 12.96
N ALA A 79 0.58 16.03 12.16
CA ALA A 79 -0.76 16.34 12.64
C ALA A 79 -1.52 15.12 13.15
N GLY A 80 -0.97 13.91 13.03
CA GLY A 80 -1.61 12.67 13.46
C GLY A 80 -2.75 12.22 12.57
N VAL A 81 -2.81 12.66 11.31
CA VAL A 81 -3.79 12.18 10.33
C VAL A 81 -3.55 10.69 10.04
N PRO A 82 -4.52 9.81 10.27
CA PRO A 82 -4.40 8.41 9.92
C PRO A 82 -4.02 8.24 8.45
N THR A 83 -2.92 7.53 8.20
CA THR A 83 -2.34 7.42 6.87
C THR A 83 -1.98 5.96 6.57
N LEU A 84 -2.40 5.46 5.40
CA LEU A 84 -1.98 4.17 4.86
C LEU A 84 -1.28 4.37 3.53
N GLY A 85 -0.11 3.77 3.36
CA GLY A 85 0.62 3.76 2.09
C GLY A 85 0.77 2.34 1.56
N ILE A 86 0.54 2.15 0.26
CA ILE A 86 0.71 0.88 -0.44
C ILE A 86 1.87 1.01 -1.43
N CYS A 87 2.82 0.10 -1.40
CA CYS A 87 4.00 0.03 -2.27
C CYS A 87 4.79 1.36 -2.27
N LEU A 88 4.76 2.16 -3.35
CA LEU A 88 5.34 3.51 -3.37
C LEU A 88 4.81 4.38 -2.21
N GLY A 89 3.55 4.21 -1.82
CA GLY A 89 2.96 4.91 -0.69
C GLY A 89 3.64 4.59 0.64
N LEU A 90 4.00 3.32 0.91
CA LEU A 90 4.83 2.97 2.08
C LEU A 90 6.19 3.68 2.02
N GLN A 91 6.85 3.63 0.87
CA GLN A 91 8.19 4.23 0.69
C GLN A 91 8.14 5.73 0.93
N ALA A 92 7.10 6.41 0.41
CA ALA A 92 6.87 7.83 0.62
C ALA A 92 6.62 8.17 2.11
N ILE A 93 5.84 7.37 2.83
CA ILE A 93 5.61 7.52 4.28
C ILE A 93 6.91 7.36 5.06
N VAL A 94 7.67 6.30 4.80
CA VAL A 94 8.95 6.05 5.49
C VAL A 94 9.93 7.19 5.23
N LYS A 95 10.04 7.67 4.01
CA LYS A 95 10.89 8.82 3.67
C LYS A 95 10.42 10.10 4.34
N ALA A 96 9.12 10.40 4.34
CA ALA A 96 8.54 11.56 5.01
C ALA A 96 8.76 11.55 6.54
N ALA A 97 8.87 10.37 7.13
CA ALA A 97 9.17 10.15 8.54
C ALA A 97 10.67 10.04 8.85
N GLY A 98 11.57 10.32 7.88
CA GLY A 98 13.01 10.38 8.05
C GLY A 98 13.79 9.08 7.82
N GLY A 99 13.13 8.02 7.33
CA GLY A 99 13.77 6.81 6.86
C GLY A 99 14.32 6.95 5.43
N LYS A 100 14.81 5.84 4.87
CA LYS A 100 15.39 5.86 3.52
C LYS A 100 14.66 4.88 2.62
N VAL A 101 14.69 5.17 1.32
CA VAL A 101 14.28 4.24 0.26
C VAL A 101 15.53 3.75 -0.45
N LEU A 102 15.64 2.44 -0.58
CA LEU A 102 16.81 1.75 -1.11
C LEU A 102 16.39 0.80 -2.23
N ARG A 103 17.30 0.51 -3.14
CA ARG A 103 17.08 -0.54 -4.13
C ARG A 103 17.03 -1.90 -3.43
N SER A 104 16.00 -2.70 -3.72
CA SER A 104 15.94 -4.08 -3.23
C SER A 104 17.01 -4.95 -3.92
N PRO A 105 17.66 -5.86 -3.19
CA PRO A 105 18.60 -6.83 -3.80
C PRO A 105 17.93 -7.71 -4.86
N VAL A 106 16.66 -8.02 -4.68
CA VAL A 106 15.83 -8.81 -5.60
C VAL A 106 14.52 -8.06 -5.83
N LYS A 107 14.07 -7.97 -7.09
CA LYS A 107 12.70 -7.53 -7.39
C LYS A 107 11.72 -8.62 -6.98
N GLU A 108 10.64 -8.24 -6.34
CA GLU A 108 9.52 -9.14 -6.06
C GLU A 108 8.37 -8.79 -7.02
N ILE A 109 7.95 -9.75 -7.87
CA ILE A 109 6.97 -9.53 -8.93
C ILE A 109 6.01 -10.72 -8.99
N GLY A 110 4.70 -10.46 -8.90
CA GLY A 110 3.66 -11.48 -8.98
C GLY A 110 3.32 -12.10 -7.63
N PHE A 111 2.92 -13.37 -7.65
CA PHE A 111 2.50 -14.14 -6.47
C PHE A 111 3.55 -15.13 -5.97
N LEU A 112 4.52 -15.44 -6.82
CA LEU A 112 5.56 -16.44 -6.56
C LEU A 112 6.96 -15.82 -6.71
N ASP A 113 7.88 -16.23 -5.84
CA ASP A 113 9.27 -15.88 -5.96
C ASP A 113 9.97 -16.67 -7.10
N PRO A 114 11.23 -16.35 -7.44
CA PRO A 114 11.97 -17.05 -8.50
C PRO A 114 12.13 -18.56 -8.29
N GLU A 115 11.94 -19.04 -7.06
CA GLU A 115 12.03 -20.47 -6.70
C GLU A 115 10.65 -21.16 -6.75
N GLY A 116 9.56 -20.39 -7.05
CA GLY A 116 8.20 -20.89 -7.11
C GLY A 116 7.48 -20.92 -5.75
N ASN A 117 8.04 -20.35 -4.70
CA ASN A 117 7.36 -20.25 -3.41
C ASN A 117 6.43 -19.04 -3.40
N PRO A 118 5.24 -19.14 -2.75
CA PRO A 118 4.35 -18.00 -2.65
C PRO A 118 4.98 -16.85 -1.86
N PHE A 119 4.77 -15.63 -2.36
CA PHE A 119 5.05 -14.45 -1.55
C PHE A 119 4.08 -14.37 -0.39
N THR A 120 4.63 -14.26 0.81
CA THR A 120 3.86 -14.16 2.05
C THR A 120 4.42 -13.07 2.95
N VAL A 121 3.55 -12.53 3.80
CA VAL A 121 3.92 -11.67 4.91
C VAL A 121 3.71 -12.42 6.21
N GLU A 122 4.75 -12.53 7.02
CA GLU A 122 4.70 -13.03 8.37
C GLU A 122 4.68 -11.87 9.36
N LEU A 123 3.66 -11.83 10.22
CA LEU A 123 3.54 -10.78 11.24
C LEU A 123 4.58 -10.96 12.34
N THR A 124 5.27 -9.88 12.67
CA THR A 124 6.13 -9.80 13.84
C THR A 124 5.31 -9.92 15.14
N PRO A 125 5.93 -10.13 16.31
CA PRO A 125 5.20 -10.05 17.59
C PRO A 125 4.41 -8.74 17.75
N ALA A 126 4.96 -7.63 17.29
CA ALA A 126 4.29 -6.33 17.30
C ALA A 126 3.11 -6.29 16.31
N GLY A 127 3.28 -6.84 15.11
CA GLY A 127 2.21 -6.94 14.12
C GLY A 127 1.03 -7.78 14.59
N LYS A 128 1.29 -8.90 15.27
CA LYS A 128 0.23 -9.79 15.81
C LYS A 128 -0.68 -9.12 16.86
N THR A 129 -0.22 -8.02 17.46
CA THR A 129 -0.98 -7.26 18.48
C THR A 129 -1.45 -5.90 17.98
N ASP A 130 -1.01 -5.47 16.79
CA ASP A 130 -1.42 -4.18 16.23
C ASP A 130 -2.85 -4.27 15.67
N PRO A 131 -3.72 -3.31 15.97
CA PRO A 131 -5.12 -3.33 15.57
C PRO A 131 -5.35 -3.36 14.05
N ILE A 132 -4.39 -2.93 13.23
CA ILE A 132 -4.52 -3.01 11.76
C ILE A 132 -4.58 -4.47 11.27
N PHE A 133 -4.02 -5.41 12.04
CA PHE A 133 -4.02 -6.85 11.72
C PHE A 133 -5.00 -7.66 12.57
N LYS A 134 -5.95 -6.99 13.24
CA LYS A 134 -7.01 -7.70 13.94
C LYS A 134 -7.74 -8.64 12.97
N ASP A 135 -7.94 -9.90 13.40
CA ASP A 135 -8.59 -10.97 12.63
C ASP A 135 -7.84 -11.41 11.34
N ILE A 136 -6.53 -11.13 11.27
CA ILE A 136 -5.64 -11.60 10.21
C ILE A 136 -4.82 -12.81 10.69
N GLU A 137 -4.87 -13.89 9.91
CA GLU A 137 -3.99 -15.05 10.08
C GLU A 137 -2.58 -14.74 9.53
N SER A 138 -1.54 -15.32 10.15
CA SER A 138 -0.14 -15.11 9.73
C SER A 138 0.57 -16.47 9.62
N PRO A 139 1.32 -16.72 8.53
CA PRO A 139 1.53 -15.83 7.39
C PRO A 139 0.32 -15.72 6.47
N PHE A 140 0.23 -14.64 5.68
CA PHE A 140 -0.79 -14.46 4.64
C PHE A 140 -0.15 -14.20 3.27
N ARG A 141 -0.82 -14.63 2.20
CA ARG A 141 -0.36 -14.49 0.82
C ARG A 141 -0.59 -13.09 0.29
N VAL A 142 0.34 -12.59 -0.53
CA VAL A 142 0.32 -11.24 -1.08
C VAL A 142 0.73 -11.22 -2.55
N PHE A 143 0.40 -10.12 -3.24
CA PHE A 143 0.93 -9.79 -4.55
C PHE A 143 2.06 -8.77 -4.38
N GLN A 144 3.14 -8.96 -5.12
CA GLN A 144 4.31 -8.09 -5.10
C GLN A 144 4.54 -7.45 -6.47
N LEU A 145 4.93 -6.19 -6.47
CA LEU A 145 5.35 -5.48 -7.67
C LEU A 145 6.29 -4.34 -7.28
N HIS A 146 7.50 -4.67 -6.84
CA HIS A 146 8.46 -3.65 -6.42
C HIS A 146 9.93 -4.07 -6.61
N GLY A 147 10.78 -3.08 -6.87
CA GLY A 147 12.22 -3.19 -6.95
C GLY A 147 12.95 -2.32 -5.94
N GLU A 148 12.21 -1.61 -5.08
CA GLU A 148 12.76 -0.81 -3.98
C GLU A 148 12.18 -1.30 -2.65
N THR A 149 12.90 -1.00 -1.57
CA THR A 149 12.56 -1.29 -0.18
C THR A 149 12.93 -0.09 0.70
N VAL A 150 12.71 -0.20 2.00
CA VAL A 150 12.95 0.90 2.95
C VAL A 150 13.95 0.52 4.04
N GLU A 151 14.66 1.52 4.55
CA GLU A 151 15.46 1.44 5.78
C GLU A 151 14.74 2.24 6.86
N LEU A 152 14.41 1.57 7.96
CA LEU A 152 13.62 2.14 9.05
C LEU A 152 14.50 2.94 10.01
N THR A 153 13.93 3.97 10.65
CA THR A 153 14.53 4.64 11.80
C THR A 153 14.12 3.94 13.10
N GLY A 154 14.81 4.26 14.19
CA GLY A 154 14.47 3.71 15.52
C GLY A 154 13.09 4.13 16.07
N SER A 155 12.42 5.10 15.45
CA SER A 155 11.05 5.52 15.79
C SER A 155 9.96 4.75 15.04
N MET A 156 10.34 3.92 14.07
CA MET A 156 9.43 3.11 13.27
C MET A 156 9.39 1.68 13.79
N GLN A 157 8.27 1.00 13.57
CA GLN A 157 8.08 -0.36 14.00
C GLN A 157 7.81 -1.28 12.81
N LEU A 158 8.57 -2.38 12.70
CA LEU A 158 8.30 -3.43 11.75
C LEU A 158 7.15 -4.29 12.25
N LEU A 159 6.06 -4.37 11.48
CA LEU A 159 4.88 -5.16 11.81
C LEU A 159 4.79 -6.47 11.03
N GLY A 160 5.36 -6.52 9.84
CA GLY A 160 5.35 -7.72 9.00
C GLY A 160 6.59 -7.82 8.12
N SER A 161 7.08 -9.04 7.91
CA SER A 161 8.25 -9.32 7.08
C SER A 161 7.97 -10.38 6.03
N GLY A 162 8.67 -10.27 4.89
CA GLY A 162 8.71 -11.28 3.85
C GLY A 162 10.06 -12.00 3.80
N ARG A 163 10.13 -13.07 3.01
CA ARG A 163 11.34 -13.87 2.88
C ARG A 163 12.49 -13.12 2.17
N LEU A 164 12.18 -12.41 1.10
CA LEU A 164 13.18 -11.68 0.31
C LEU A 164 13.23 -10.19 0.71
N CYS A 165 12.09 -9.55 0.90
CA CYS A 165 11.97 -8.18 1.43
C CYS A 165 11.55 -8.22 2.90
N THR A 166 12.45 -7.84 3.81
CA THR A 166 12.20 -7.85 5.24
C THR A 166 11.14 -6.83 5.66
N ASN A 167 11.14 -5.65 5.04
CA ASN A 167 10.27 -4.54 5.47
C ASN A 167 8.96 -4.52 4.66
N GLN A 168 8.09 -5.51 4.91
CA GLN A 168 6.81 -5.65 4.21
C GLN A 168 5.71 -4.78 4.82
N VAL A 169 5.68 -4.65 6.14
CA VAL A 169 4.70 -3.81 6.82
C VAL A 169 5.36 -2.98 7.90
N VAL A 170 5.14 -1.68 7.86
CA VAL A 170 5.79 -0.72 8.76
C VAL A 170 4.75 0.20 9.38
N LYS A 171 4.93 0.50 10.67
CA LYS A 171 4.26 1.59 11.37
C LYS A 171 5.25 2.73 11.56
N ALA A 172 5.01 3.86 10.89
CA ALA A 172 5.91 5.01 10.87
C ALA A 172 5.48 6.14 11.81
N GLY A 173 4.52 5.88 12.67
CA GLY A 173 3.96 6.82 13.66
C GLY A 173 2.72 6.24 14.34
N PRO A 174 2.06 6.99 15.21
CA PRO A 174 0.91 6.48 15.98
C PRO A 174 -0.23 5.93 15.11
N ALA A 175 -0.48 6.58 13.96
CA ALA A 175 -1.58 6.26 13.04
C ALA A 175 -1.12 6.15 11.57
N ALA A 176 0.19 5.98 11.32
CA ALA A 176 0.75 5.89 9.98
C ALA A 176 1.26 4.48 9.70
N TYR A 177 0.71 3.85 8.70
CA TYR A 177 1.00 2.49 8.29
C TYR A 177 1.43 2.45 6.83
N GLY A 178 2.29 1.51 6.49
CA GLY A 178 2.66 1.23 5.12
C GLY A 178 2.77 -0.27 4.87
N VAL A 179 2.32 -0.72 3.72
CA VAL A 179 2.48 -2.08 3.22
C VAL A 179 3.25 -2.05 1.89
N GLN A 180 4.32 -2.85 1.78
CA GLN A 180 5.13 -2.90 0.55
C GLN A 180 4.45 -3.73 -0.53
N CYS A 181 3.79 -4.81 -0.12
CA CYS A 181 2.95 -5.62 -0.99
C CYS A 181 1.64 -4.92 -1.33
N HIS A 182 0.97 -5.41 -2.35
CA HIS A 182 -0.39 -5.00 -2.68
C HIS A 182 -1.39 -5.89 -1.95
N VAL A 183 -2.36 -5.27 -1.30
CA VAL A 183 -3.47 -5.93 -0.57
C VAL A 183 -4.83 -5.50 -1.12
N GLU A 184 -4.84 -4.53 -2.03
CA GLU A 184 -6.02 -3.91 -2.62
C GLU A 184 -6.41 -4.48 -3.99
N LEU A 185 -5.55 -5.33 -4.59
CA LEU A 185 -5.67 -5.77 -5.97
C LEU A 185 -6.95 -6.56 -6.23
N THR A 186 -7.59 -6.30 -7.36
CA THR A 186 -8.71 -7.09 -7.89
C THR A 186 -8.31 -7.84 -9.16
N PRO A 187 -9.06 -8.88 -9.60
CA PRO A 187 -8.78 -9.56 -10.86
C PRO A 187 -8.77 -8.61 -12.06
N GLU A 188 -9.67 -7.62 -12.08
CA GLU A 188 -9.77 -6.61 -13.12
C GLU A 188 -8.51 -5.73 -13.15
N MET A 189 -8.06 -5.26 -11.99
CA MET A 189 -6.82 -4.48 -11.86
C MET A 189 -5.62 -5.28 -12.32
N LEU A 190 -5.50 -6.54 -11.89
CA LEU A 190 -4.41 -7.43 -12.33
C LEU A 190 -4.39 -7.58 -13.85
N GLY A 191 -5.56 -7.74 -14.48
CA GLY A 191 -5.69 -7.82 -15.93
C GLY A 191 -5.19 -6.55 -16.65
N ILE A 192 -5.46 -5.37 -16.07
CA ILE A 192 -5.00 -4.07 -16.58
C ILE A 192 -3.48 -3.92 -16.35
N TRP A 193 -3.00 -4.22 -15.15
CA TRP A 193 -1.57 -4.11 -14.80
C TRP A 193 -0.70 -5.03 -15.66
N ALA A 194 -1.14 -6.28 -15.87
CA ALA A 194 -0.43 -7.23 -16.74
C ALA A 194 -0.31 -6.75 -18.20
N ALA A 195 -1.21 -5.85 -18.63
CA ALA A 195 -1.15 -5.25 -19.96
C ALA A 195 -0.32 -3.95 -20.03
N LEU A 196 -0.12 -3.25 -18.91
CA LEU A 196 0.49 -1.92 -18.88
C LEU A 196 1.87 -1.90 -18.22
N ASP A 197 2.05 -2.65 -17.12
CA ASP A 197 3.30 -2.66 -16.37
C ASP A 197 4.44 -3.37 -17.12
N SER A 198 5.64 -2.81 -17.07
CA SER A 198 6.80 -3.30 -17.82
C SER A 198 7.33 -4.65 -17.32
N ASP A 199 7.28 -4.89 -16.02
CA ASP A 199 7.74 -6.13 -15.42
C ASP A 199 6.69 -7.24 -15.61
N LEU A 200 5.41 -6.94 -15.40
CA LEU A 200 4.30 -7.89 -15.58
C LEU A 200 4.10 -8.31 -17.04
N LYS A 201 4.38 -7.44 -18.03
CA LYS A 201 4.36 -7.79 -19.46
C LYS A 201 5.33 -8.92 -19.84
N THR A 202 6.35 -9.16 -19.03
CA THR A 202 7.30 -10.25 -19.26
C THR A 202 6.80 -11.60 -18.76
N MET A 203 5.72 -11.61 -17.97
CA MET A 203 5.11 -12.80 -17.41
C MET A 203 3.98 -13.34 -18.29
N ASP A 204 3.68 -14.62 -18.15
CA ASP A 204 2.49 -15.21 -18.79
C ASP A 204 1.24 -14.68 -18.05
N ARG A 205 0.47 -13.84 -18.77
CA ARG A 205 -0.75 -13.24 -18.22
C ARG A 205 -1.79 -14.28 -17.78
N HIS A 206 -1.93 -15.37 -18.52
CA HIS A 206 -2.91 -16.41 -18.20
C HIS A 206 -2.52 -17.14 -16.90
N GLU A 207 -1.24 -17.47 -16.75
CA GLU A 207 -0.72 -18.08 -15.54
C GLU A 207 -0.84 -17.14 -14.32
N LEU A 208 -0.57 -15.84 -14.51
CA LEU A 208 -0.71 -14.83 -13.44
C LEU A 208 -2.17 -14.73 -12.94
N LEU A 209 -3.15 -14.68 -13.84
CA LEU A 209 -4.58 -14.67 -13.49
C LEU A 209 -5.00 -15.99 -12.81
N LYS A 210 -4.50 -17.11 -13.29
CA LYS A 210 -4.77 -18.42 -12.67
C LYS A 210 -4.19 -18.50 -11.25
N GLN A 211 -3.00 -17.97 -11.01
CA GLN A 211 -2.42 -17.87 -9.67
C GLN A 211 -3.30 -17.03 -8.75
N PHE A 212 -3.83 -15.90 -9.25
CA PHE A 212 -4.78 -15.09 -8.49
C PHE A 212 -6.05 -15.88 -8.15
N ASP A 213 -6.64 -16.59 -9.11
CA ASP A 213 -7.87 -17.39 -8.89
C ASP A 213 -7.68 -18.45 -7.80
N LEU A 214 -6.49 -19.07 -7.71
CA LEU A 214 -6.17 -20.08 -6.71
C LEU A 214 -6.19 -19.54 -5.27
N ILE A 215 -5.82 -18.27 -5.09
CA ILE A 215 -5.73 -17.64 -3.76
C ILE A 215 -6.80 -16.58 -3.52
N GLY A 216 -7.61 -16.29 -4.53
CA GLY A 216 -8.47 -15.10 -4.60
C GLY A 216 -9.38 -14.91 -3.37
N LYS A 217 -9.96 -15.99 -2.84
CA LYS A 217 -10.81 -15.91 -1.64
C LYS A 217 -10.03 -15.49 -0.39
N GLU A 218 -8.88 -16.11 -0.16
CA GLU A 218 -7.99 -15.80 0.98
C GLU A 218 -7.44 -14.39 0.84
N TYR A 219 -6.89 -14.08 -0.34
CA TYR A 219 -6.31 -12.76 -0.65
C TYR A 219 -7.33 -11.63 -0.47
N THR A 220 -8.52 -11.75 -1.10
CA THR A 220 -9.58 -10.74 -1.01
C THR A 220 -10.05 -10.55 0.42
N ARG A 221 -10.28 -11.64 1.18
CA ARG A 221 -10.64 -11.56 2.60
C ARG A 221 -9.57 -10.81 3.40
N THR A 222 -8.31 -11.18 3.24
CA THR A 222 -7.18 -10.54 3.95
C THR A 222 -7.08 -9.05 3.61
N GLY A 223 -7.14 -8.70 2.33
CA GLY A 223 -7.12 -7.31 1.87
C GLY A 223 -8.27 -6.49 2.43
N LEU A 224 -9.51 -7.01 2.35
CA LEU A 224 -10.69 -6.33 2.89
C LEU A 224 -10.59 -6.13 4.40
N VAL A 225 -10.07 -7.10 5.18
CA VAL A 225 -9.92 -6.97 6.63
C VAL A 225 -8.87 -5.92 6.98
N ILE A 226 -7.70 -5.91 6.34
CA ILE A 226 -6.65 -4.90 6.57
C ILE A 226 -7.18 -3.50 6.25
N LEU A 227 -7.82 -3.32 5.09
CA LEU A 227 -8.38 -2.04 4.66
C LEU A 227 -9.51 -1.57 5.58
N TYR A 228 -10.39 -2.49 6.01
CA TYR A 228 -11.44 -2.19 6.99
C TYR A 228 -10.86 -1.76 8.34
N ASN A 229 -9.86 -2.48 8.84
CA ASN A 229 -9.20 -2.14 10.10
C ASN A 229 -8.55 -0.76 10.04
N PHE A 230 -7.95 -0.39 8.90
CA PHE A 230 -7.44 0.97 8.70
C PHE A 230 -8.58 2.01 8.75
N LEU A 231 -9.69 1.77 8.06
CA LEU A 231 -10.84 2.70 8.11
C LEU A 231 -11.40 2.83 9.52
N ALA A 232 -11.47 1.74 10.27
CA ALA A 232 -11.91 1.74 11.68
C ALA A 232 -10.95 2.53 12.59
N LEU A 233 -9.64 2.34 12.43
CA LEU A 233 -8.61 3.13 13.13
C LEU A 233 -8.70 4.62 12.81
N ALA A 234 -9.13 4.96 11.60
CA ALA A 234 -9.36 6.34 11.17
C ALA A 234 -10.71 6.91 11.64
N GLY A 235 -11.57 6.11 12.28
CA GLY A 235 -12.92 6.52 12.69
C GLY A 235 -13.85 6.80 11.51
N LEU A 236 -13.70 6.01 10.43
CA LEU A 236 -14.49 6.11 9.20
C LEU A 236 -15.56 5.00 9.08
N THR A 237 -15.54 4.02 9.99
CA THR A 237 -16.54 2.93 10.06
C THR A 237 -17.12 2.79 11.45
#